data_9d9a634428d0e3d98b6791e6b8bb5ebf
#
_entry.id   9d9a634428d0e3d98b6791e6b8bb5ebf
#
_cell.length_a   1.000
_cell.length_b   1.000
_cell.length_c   1.000
_cell.angle_alpha   90.00
_cell.angle_beta   90.00
_cell.angle_gamma   90.00
#
_symmetry.space_group_name_H-M   'P 1'
#
loop_
_entity.id
_entity.type
_entity.pdbx_description
1 polymer ?
#
loop_
_entity_poly.entity_id
_entity_poly.type
_entity_poly.pdbx_seq_one_letter_code
_entity_poly.pdbx_strand_id
1 'polypeptide(L)'
;YKPWRKLFGDKIIAVRHVFKPSVSFSYAPDFTSSHYGYQRTYVKTDANGEVSTVTYSPYSGGIYSYPSGTKQGMITMSVSNNVEMKVKSDRDTTGERKISIIDELYGALSYNMAAETRPWSNLNTRIRLKLTKNYTFSMAAVFATYAYAFDKNGRVVTSDRTEWSYGRFGR
;
A
#
# COMPACT_ATOMS: atom_id res chain seq x y z
N TYR A 1 -16.13 28.09 -2.68
CA TYR A 1 -15.19 28.92 -1.90
C TYR A 1 -14.22 29.57 -2.87
N LYS A 2 -14.05 30.90 -2.86
CA LYS A 2 -13.24 31.66 -3.82
C LYS A 2 -11.97 32.31 -3.19
N PRO A 3 -11.12 31.58 -2.44
CA PRO A 3 -9.94 32.16 -1.82
C PRO A 3 -8.84 32.51 -2.85
N TRP A 4 -8.89 31.91 -4.04
CA TRP A 4 -7.88 32.04 -5.09
C TRP A 4 -7.99 33.31 -5.93
N ARG A 5 -9.08 34.08 -5.77
CA ARG A 5 -9.32 35.33 -6.49
C ARG A 5 -8.24 36.40 -6.21
N LYS A 6 -7.70 36.40 -4.97
CA LYS A 6 -6.63 37.30 -4.58
C LYS A 6 -5.27 36.97 -5.21
N LEU A 7 -5.00 35.67 -5.51
CA LEU A 7 -3.73 35.22 -6.09
C LEU A 7 -3.71 35.21 -7.62
N PHE A 8 -4.85 34.90 -8.28
CA PHE A 8 -4.90 34.63 -9.72
C PHE A 8 -5.89 35.51 -10.48
N GLY A 9 -6.51 36.48 -9.80
CA GLY A 9 -7.48 37.40 -10.40
C GLY A 9 -8.76 36.73 -10.88
N ASP A 10 -9.51 37.41 -11.73
CA ASP A 10 -10.85 36.96 -12.22
C ASP A 10 -10.77 35.89 -13.33
N LYS A 11 -9.57 35.40 -13.68
CA LYS A 11 -9.38 34.38 -14.71
C LYS A 11 -9.81 32.98 -14.24
N ILE A 12 -9.75 32.69 -12.94
CA ILE A 12 -10.16 31.40 -12.38
C ILE A 12 -11.62 31.46 -11.96
N ILE A 13 -12.44 30.61 -12.57
CA ILE A 13 -13.88 30.50 -12.30
C ILE A 13 -14.11 29.62 -11.08
N ALA A 14 -13.46 28.41 -11.06
CA ALA A 14 -13.62 27.45 -10.00
C ALA A 14 -12.38 26.54 -9.90
N VAL A 15 -12.12 26.03 -8.70
CA VAL A 15 -11.17 24.96 -8.43
C VAL A 15 -11.94 23.77 -7.85
N ARG A 16 -11.73 22.59 -8.42
CA ARG A 16 -12.30 21.33 -7.96
C ARG A 16 -11.17 20.45 -7.41
N HIS A 17 -11.25 20.13 -6.15
CA HIS A 17 -10.41 19.12 -5.52
C HIS A 17 -11.25 17.88 -5.26
N VAL A 18 -10.76 16.73 -5.72
CA VAL A 18 -11.40 15.43 -5.48
C VAL A 18 -10.46 14.61 -4.62
N PHE A 19 -10.91 14.28 -3.42
CA PHE A 19 -10.22 13.45 -2.45
C PHE A 19 -10.92 12.09 -2.36
N LYS A 20 -10.19 11.00 -2.64
CA LYS A 20 -10.70 9.64 -2.64
C LYS A 20 -9.88 8.77 -1.70
N PRO A 21 -10.24 8.67 -0.43
CA PRO A 21 -9.65 7.70 0.48
C PRO A 21 -10.22 6.31 0.18
N SER A 22 -9.40 5.28 0.36
CA SER A 22 -9.81 3.88 0.29
C SER A 22 -9.12 3.10 1.40
N VAL A 23 -9.88 2.25 2.08
CA VAL A 23 -9.36 1.31 3.07
C VAL A 23 -9.87 -0.07 2.69
N SER A 24 -8.96 -1.03 2.56
CA SER A 24 -9.29 -2.43 2.34
C SER A 24 -8.74 -3.29 3.46
N PHE A 25 -9.48 -4.32 3.82
CA PHE A 25 -9.11 -5.31 4.81
C PHE A 25 -9.20 -6.69 4.19
N SER A 26 -8.15 -7.49 4.35
CA SER A 26 -8.14 -8.90 3.99
C SER A 26 -7.63 -9.73 5.16
N TYR A 27 -8.28 -10.87 5.41
CA TYR A 27 -7.91 -11.78 6.47
C TYR A 27 -8.10 -13.22 6.02
N ALA A 28 -7.10 -14.05 6.28
CA ALA A 28 -7.20 -15.50 6.16
C ALA A 28 -6.62 -16.13 7.43
N PRO A 29 -7.37 -17.01 8.11
CA PRO A 29 -6.85 -17.72 9.27
C PRO A 29 -5.78 -18.73 8.85
N ASP A 30 -5.05 -19.24 9.80
CA ASP A 30 -4.17 -20.38 9.59
C ASP A 30 -5.01 -21.66 9.43
N PHE A 31 -5.18 -22.10 8.20
CA PHE A 31 -5.92 -23.32 7.87
C PHE A 31 -5.17 -24.62 8.20
N THR A 32 -3.91 -24.54 8.66
CA THR A 32 -3.18 -25.73 9.14
C THR A 32 -3.61 -26.15 10.54
N SER A 33 -4.33 -25.27 11.25
CA SER A 33 -4.90 -25.62 12.56
C SER A 33 -5.80 -26.88 12.44
N SER A 34 -5.69 -27.78 13.41
CA SER A 34 -6.48 -29.01 13.50
C SER A 34 -7.99 -28.77 13.46
N HIS A 35 -8.43 -27.56 13.86
CA HIS A 35 -9.82 -27.13 13.82
C HIS A 35 -10.43 -27.16 12.40
N TYR A 36 -9.62 -26.83 11.38
CA TYR A 36 -10.09 -26.76 10.00
C TYR A 36 -9.99 -28.10 9.24
N GLY A 37 -9.24 -29.10 9.78
CA GLY A 37 -9.14 -30.43 9.22
C GLY A 37 -8.36 -30.57 7.91
N TYR A 38 -7.72 -29.48 7.42
CA TYR A 38 -6.89 -29.52 6.20
C TYR A 38 -5.53 -30.15 6.41
N GLN A 39 -5.06 -30.22 7.64
CA GLN A 39 -3.82 -30.91 8.01
C GLN A 39 -4.07 -31.90 9.15
N ARG A 40 -3.33 -33.00 9.10
CA ARG A 40 -3.30 -34.04 10.14
C ARG A 40 -1.87 -34.38 10.49
N THR A 41 -1.67 -34.82 11.70
CA THR A 41 -0.37 -35.24 12.20
C THR A 41 -0.42 -36.72 12.60
N TYR A 42 0.66 -37.45 12.33
CA TYR A 42 0.89 -38.78 12.89
C TYR A 42 2.32 -38.88 13.39
N VAL A 43 2.50 -39.77 14.35
CA VAL A 43 3.82 -40.04 14.91
C VAL A 43 4.44 -41.19 14.12
N LYS A 44 5.66 -40.96 13.62
CA LYS A 44 6.46 -41.97 12.94
C LYS A 44 7.67 -42.29 13.82
N THR A 45 7.91 -43.57 14.03
CA THR A 45 9.13 -44.07 14.67
C THR A 45 10.09 -44.58 13.58
N ASP A 46 11.29 -44.08 13.55
CA ASP A 46 12.31 -44.51 12.63
C ASP A 46 12.94 -45.87 13.06
N ALA A 47 13.68 -46.51 12.14
CA ALA A 47 14.40 -47.75 12.39
C ALA A 47 15.42 -47.66 13.57
N ASN A 48 15.86 -46.47 13.89
CA ASN A 48 16.73 -46.17 15.02
C ASN A 48 15.99 -45.92 16.34
N GLY A 49 14.66 -46.03 16.36
CA GLY A 49 13.83 -45.74 17.54
C GLY A 49 13.54 -44.25 17.75
N GLU A 50 13.93 -43.38 16.82
CA GLU A 50 13.67 -41.94 16.91
C GLU A 50 12.23 -41.64 16.55
N VAL A 51 11.54 -40.89 17.43
CA VAL A 51 10.13 -40.54 17.27
C VAL A 51 10.02 -39.17 16.63
N SER A 52 9.40 -39.08 15.46
CA SER A 52 9.15 -37.80 14.77
C SER A 52 7.66 -37.61 14.46
N THR A 53 7.20 -36.36 14.53
CA THR A 53 5.83 -35.99 14.16
C THR A 53 5.82 -35.55 12.70
N VAL A 54 5.04 -36.22 11.87
CA VAL A 54 4.87 -35.90 10.46
C VAL A 54 3.53 -35.24 10.26
N THR A 55 3.54 -34.07 9.65
CA THR A 55 2.33 -33.35 9.26
C THR A 55 2.05 -33.57 7.78
N TYR A 56 0.84 -33.92 7.43
CA TYR A 56 0.41 -34.13 6.05
C TYR A 56 -0.98 -33.56 5.81
N SER A 57 -1.29 -33.24 4.56
CA SER A 57 -2.65 -32.90 4.16
C SER A 57 -3.29 -34.09 3.42
N PRO A 58 -4.49 -34.54 3.83
CA PRO A 58 -5.23 -35.54 3.08
C PRO A 58 -5.59 -35.11 1.64
N TYR A 59 -5.51 -33.81 1.38
CA TYR A 59 -5.87 -33.18 0.11
C TYR A 59 -4.67 -32.90 -0.78
N SER A 60 -3.44 -33.26 -0.37
CA SER A 60 -2.19 -32.93 -1.09
C SER A 60 -2.10 -33.55 -2.49
N GLY A 61 -2.88 -34.56 -2.81
CA GLY A 61 -2.96 -35.17 -4.16
C GLY A 61 -4.24 -34.82 -4.92
N GLY A 62 -5.05 -33.89 -4.41
CA GLY A 62 -6.32 -33.50 -5.04
C GLY A 62 -6.15 -32.60 -6.26
N ILE A 63 -7.21 -32.53 -7.09
CA ILE A 63 -7.28 -31.66 -8.26
C ILE A 63 -7.21 -30.17 -7.86
N TYR A 64 -7.70 -29.84 -6.68
CA TYR A 64 -7.67 -28.49 -6.11
C TYR A 64 -6.61 -28.41 -5.02
N SER A 65 -5.85 -27.30 -4.98
CA SER A 65 -4.95 -27.00 -3.88
C SER A 65 -5.73 -26.73 -2.60
N TYR A 66 -5.19 -27.16 -1.45
CA TYR A 66 -5.75 -26.79 -0.15
C TYR A 66 -5.27 -25.39 0.30
N PRO A 67 -6.03 -24.73 1.20
CA PRO A 67 -5.68 -23.38 1.66
C PRO A 67 -4.30 -23.30 2.31
N SER A 68 -3.66 -22.15 2.16
CA SER A 68 -2.35 -21.87 2.77
C SER A 68 -2.42 -21.96 4.30
N GLY A 69 -1.39 -22.57 4.89
CA GLY A 69 -1.22 -22.67 6.33
C GLY A 69 -0.72 -21.42 7.02
N THR A 70 -0.57 -20.31 6.31
CA THR A 70 -0.04 -19.09 6.89
C THR A 70 -1.19 -18.13 7.20
N LYS A 71 -1.31 -17.74 8.47
CA LYS A 71 -2.20 -16.66 8.87
C LYS A 71 -1.86 -15.41 8.09
N GLN A 72 -2.84 -14.79 7.48
CA GLN A 72 -2.71 -13.55 6.74
C GLN A 72 -3.70 -12.53 7.27
N GLY A 73 -3.27 -11.30 7.39
CA GLY A 73 -4.13 -10.20 7.80
C GLY A 73 -3.50 -8.91 7.29
N MET A 74 -4.19 -8.20 6.39
CA MET A 74 -3.67 -6.98 5.80
C MET A 74 -4.72 -5.89 5.78
N ILE A 75 -4.34 -4.72 6.26
CA ILE A 75 -5.09 -3.48 6.09
C ILE A 75 -4.30 -2.64 5.09
N THR A 76 -4.92 -2.29 3.98
CA THR A 76 -4.32 -1.38 3.00
C THR A 76 -5.10 -0.08 2.98
N MET A 77 -4.40 1.01 3.19
CA MET A 77 -4.93 2.38 3.15
C MET A 77 -4.34 3.08 1.93
N SER A 78 -5.18 3.71 1.15
CA SER A 78 -4.74 4.53 0.03
C SER A 78 -5.55 5.81 -0.08
N VAL A 79 -4.91 6.83 -0.62
CA VAL A 79 -5.50 8.14 -0.87
C VAL A 79 -5.16 8.56 -2.29
N SER A 80 -6.15 8.94 -3.05
CA SER A 80 -5.98 9.54 -4.36
C SER A 80 -6.58 10.94 -4.38
N ASN A 81 -5.82 11.90 -4.87
CA ASN A 81 -6.22 13.29 -5.00
C ASN A 81 -6.12 13.73 -6.46
N ASN A 82 -7.09 14.51 -6.90
CA ASN A 82 -7.11 15.15 -8.20
C ASN A 82 -7.47 16.62 -8.01
N VAL A 83 -6.76 17.53 -8.67
CA VAL A 83 -7.03 18.97 -8.62
C VAL A 83 -7.20 19.51 -10.03
N GLU A 84 -8.37 20.02 -10.30
CA GLU A 84 -8.76 20.63 -11.57
C GLU A 84 -9.15 22.09 -11.34
N MET A 85 -8.86 22.93 -12.32
CA MET A 85 -9.39 24.30 -12.31
C MET A 85 -10.11 24.62 -13.61
N LYS A 86 -11.11 25.49 -13.48
CA LYS A 86 -11.88 26.05 -14.57
C LYS A 86 -11.46 27.52 -14.76
N VAL A 87 -10.99 27.84 -15.93
CA VAL A 87 -10.51 29.19 -16.27
C VAL A 87 -11.33 29.78 -17.41
N LYS A 88 -11.48 31.12 -17.43
CA LYS A 88 -12.05 31.84 -18.57
C LYS A 88 -11.14 31.68 -19.79
N SER A 89 -11.71 31.41 -20.94
CA SER A 89 -10.98 31.25 -22.20
C SER A 89 -11.78 31.84 -23.35
N ASP A 90 -11.27 32.90 -23.95
CA ASP A 90 -11.89 33.55 -25.13
C ASP A 90 -11.72 32.72 -26.42
N ARG A 91 -10.94 31.63 -26.36
CA ARG A 91 -10.67 30.72 -27.48
C ARG A 91 -11.59 29.50 -27.55
N ASP A 92 -12.41 29.28 -26.53
CA ASP A 92 -13.33 28.16 -26.45
C ASP A 92 -14.76 28.64 -26.69
N THR A 93 -15.51 27.86 -27.45
CA THR A 93 -16.95 28.18 -27.77
C THR A 93 -17.83 28.31 -26.52
N THR A 94 -17.42 27.76 -25.39
CA THR A 94 -18.12 27.83 -24.11
C THR A 94 -17.61 28.99 -23.22
N GLY A 95 -16.60 29.75 -23.65
CA GLY A 95 -16.00 30.82 -22.83
C GLY A 95 -15.19 30.32 -21.62
N GLU A 96 -15.08 28.99 -21.44
CA GLU A 96 -14.47 28.37 -20.27
C GLU A 96 -13.60 27.18 -20.67
N ARG A 97 -12.45 27.05 -20.03
CA ARG A 97 -11.52 25.94 -20.22
C ARG A 97 -11.22 25.22 -18.92
N LYS A 98 -11.28 23.90 -18.96
CA LYS A 98 -10.90 23.02 -17.84
C LYS A 98 -9.40 22.67 -17.96
N ILE A 99 -8.65 22.88 -16.88
CA ILE A 99 -7.22 22.56 -16.76
C ILE A 99 -7.04 21.63 -15.56
N SER A 100 -6.42 20.47 -15.78
CA SER A 100 -5.96 19.60 -14.69
C SER A 100 -4.63 20.13 -14.18
N ILE A 101 -4.55 20.49 -12.90
CA ILE A 101 -3.30 20.93 -12.25
C ILE A 101 -2.56 19.70 -11.76
N ILE A 102 -3.25 18.90 -10.96
CA ILE A 102 -2.76 17.60 -10.46
C ILE A 102 -3.72 16.56 -10.99
N ASP A 103 -3.26 15.77 -11.95
CA ASP A 103 -4.07 14.72 -12.53
C ASP A 103 -4.23 13.56 -11.55
N GLU A 104 -3.15 13.23 -10.82
CA GLU A 104 -3.17 12.24 -9.75
C GLU A 104 -2.08 12.56 -8.72
N LEU A 105 -2.46 12.57 -7.45
CA LEU A 105 -1.54 12.48 -6.32
C LEU A 105 -2.01 11.28 -5.48
N TYR A 106 -1.25 10.21 -5.55
CA TYR A 106 -1.58 8.92 -4.92
C TYR A 106 -0.60 8.60 -3.81
N GLY A 107 -1.11 8.05 -2.72
CA GLY A 107 -0.32 7.47 -1.64
C GLY A 107 -0.96 6.19 -1.16
N ALA A 108 -0.16 5.16 -0.89
CA ALA A 108 -0.62 3.88 -0.34
C ALA A 108 0.34 3.33 0.70
N LEU A 109 -0.24 2.79 1.77
CA LEU A 109 0.45 2.19 2.90
C LEU A 109 -0.35 0.97 3.35
N SER A 110 0.34 -0.13 3.69
CA SER A 110 -0.30 -1.35 4.19
C SER A 110 0.24 -1.73 5.56
N TYR A 111 -0.63 -2.31 6.38
CA TYR A 111 -0.29 -2.87 7.67
C TYR A 111 -0.60 -4.37 7.68
N ASN A 112 0.42 -5.19 7.93
CA ASN A 112 0.28 -6.64 8.04
C ASN A 112 0.08 -7.04 9.50
N MET A 113 -1.15 -7.40 9.87
CA MET A 113 -1.51 -7.82 11.24
C MET A 113 -0.97 -9.20 11.62
N ALA A 114 -0.53 -9.99 10.66
CA ALA A 114 0.04 -11.31 10.89
C ALA A 114 1.57 -11.29 11.00
N ALA A 115 2.20 -10.16 10.74
CA ALA A 115 3.65 -10.01 10.87
C ALA A 115 4.07 -9.88 12.34
N GLU A 116 5.03 -10.70 12.77
CA GLU A 116 5.61 -10.61 14.11
C GLU A 116 6.50 -9.39 14.28
N THR A 117 7.19 -8.98 13.20
CA THR A 117 8.07 -7.81 13.16
C THR A 117 7.77 -6.97 11.94
N ARG A 118 7.96 -5.66 12.05
CA ARG A 118 7.85 -4.70 10.94
C ARG A 118 6.55 -4.82 10.14
N PRO A 119 5.38 -4.62 10.78
CA PRO A 119 4.08 -4.82 10.15
C PRO A 119 3.74 -3.80 9.06
N TRP A 120 4.38 -2.63 9.03
CA TRP A 120 4.10 -1.59 8.04
C TRP A 120 4.86 -1.83 6.73
N SER A 121 4.20 -1.66 5.60
CA SER A 121 4.85 -1.61 4.29
C SER A 121 5.57 -0.28 4.09
N ASN A 122 6.36 -0.16 3.04
CA ASN A 122 6.85 1.13 2.58
C ASN A 122 5.68 2.00 2.08
N LEU A 123 5.79 3.33 2.26
CA LEU A 123 4.84 4.27 1.71
C LEU A 123 5.12 4.46 0.21
N ASN A 124 4.20 4.01 -0.61
CA ASN A 124 4.26 4.19 -2.05
C ASN A 124 3.53 5.47 -2.43
N THR A 125 4.18 6.34 -3.18
CA THR A 125 3.59 7.58 -3.64
C THR A 125 3.76 7.75 -5.15
N ARG A 126 2.82 8.41 -5.78
CA ARG A 126 2.87 8.77 -7.19
C ARG A 126 2.22 10.11 -7.41
N ILE A 127 2.89 10.96 -8.19
CA ILE A 127 2.34 12.22 -8.67
C ILE A 127 2.31 12.21 -10.20
N ARG A 128 1.22 12.67 -10.76
CA ARG A 128 1.06 12.89 -12.20
C ARG A 128 0.50 14.29 -12.43
N LEU A 129 1.28 15.10 -13.17
CA LEU A 129 0.95 16.46 -13.52
C LEU A 129 0.72 16.55 -15.01
N LYS A 130 -0.42 17.09 -15.42
CA LYS A 130 -0.72 17.36 -16.83
C LYS A 130 -0.33 18.79 -17.17
N LEU A 131 0.90 18.96 -17.66
CA LEU A 131 1.46 20.30 -17.92
C LEU A 131 0.86 20.94 -19.18
N THR A 132 0.59 20.12 -20.21
CA THR A 132 -0.05 20.56 -21.46
C THR A 132 -0.99 19.48 -21.98
N LYS A 133 -1.71 19.74 -23.09
CA LYS A 133 -2.56 18.71 -23.73
C LYS A 133 -1.78 17.45 -24.10
N ASN A 134 -0.50 17.60 -24.49
CA ASN A 134 0.33 16.51 -25.03
C ASN A 134 1.47 16.12 -24.10
N TYR A 135 1.67 16.83 -22.97
CA TYR A 135 2.78 16.57 -22.05
C TYR A 135 2.28 16.31 -20.63
N THR A 136 2.59 15.11 -20.16
CA THR A 136 2.28 14.66 -18.80
C THR A 136 3.58 14.28 -18.10
N PHE A 137 3.83 14.87 -16.94
CA PHE A 137 4.94 14.53 -16.06
C PHE A 137 4.44 13.54 -15.01
N SER A 138 5.17 12.43 -14.84
CA SER A 138 4.87 11.42 -13.82
C SER A 138 6.10 11.10 -13.01
N MET A 139 5.96 11.06 -11.69
CA MET A 139 6.99 10.68 -10.75
C MET A 139 6.40 9.71 -9.73
N ALA A 140 7.15 8.67 -9.40
CA ALA A 140 6.82 7.75 -8.32
C ALA A 140 7.99 7.72 -7.32
N ALA A 141 7.65 7.59 -6.04
CA ALA A 141 8.62 7.47 -4.97
C ALA A 141 8.15 6.43 -3.95
N VAL A 142 9.10 5.70 -3.41
CA VAL A 142 8.88 4.75 -2.32
C VAL A 142 9.67 5.21 -1.12
N PHE A 143 8.96 5.46 -0.02
CA PHE A 143 9.57 5.89 1.23
C PHE A 143 9.65 4.71 2.17
N ALA A 144 10.85 4.39 2.62
CA ALA A 144 11.07 3.34 3.60
C ALA A 144 10.44 3.76 4.94
N THR A 145 9.62 2.87 5.49
CA THR A 145 8.91 3.11 6.75
C THR A 145 9.82 2.88 7.95
N TYR A 146 10.78 1.96 7.82
CA TYR A 146 11.67 1.58 8.91
C TYR A 146 13.05 2.20 8.77
N ALA A 147 13.58 2.66 9.91
CA ALA A 147 14.92 3.21 10.00
C ALA A 147 15.98 2.14 9.79
N TYR A 148 17.16 2.54 9.33
CA TYR A 148 18.33 1.69 9.31
C TYR A 148 19.11 1.78 10.63
N ALA A 149 19.68 0.65 11.04
CA ALA A 149 20.57 0.55 12.18
C ALA A 149 21.81 -0.26 11.79
N PHE A 150 22.88 -0.13 12.59
CA PHE A 150 24.04 -1.00 12.42
C PHE A 150 23.89 -2.24 13.31
N ASP A 151 24.14 -3.40 12.73
CA ASP A 151 24.27 -4.66 13.46
C ASP A 151 25.58 -4.69 14.24
N LYS A 152 25.72 -5.66 15.16
CA LYS A 152 26.95 -5.90 15.95
C LYS A 152 28.22 -6.04 15.08
N ASN A 153 28.06 -6.41 13.84
CA ASN A 153 29.13 -6.57 12.84
C ASN A 153 29.34 -5.31 11.98
N GLY A 154 28.72 -4.17 12.30
CA GLY A 154 28.80 -2.93 11.52
C GLY A 154 28.06 -2.94 10.19
N ARG A 155 27.22 -3.94 9.92
CA ARG A 155 26.38 -4.01 8.72
C ARG A 155 25.11 -3.22 8.89
N VAL A 156 24.70 -2.54 7.83
CA VAL A 156 23.42 -1.80 7.80
C VAL A 156 22.27 -2.80 7.71
N VAL A 157 21.40 -2.78 8.70
CA VAL A 157 20.20 -3.62 8.77
C VAL A 157 18.96 -2.75 8.98
N THR A 158 17.79 -3.22 8.55
CA THR A 158 16.54 -2.52 8.82
C THR A 158 16.14 -2.73 10.29
N SER A 159 15.97 -1.65 11.01
CA SER A 159 15.51 -1.63 12.40
C SER A 159 14.01 -1.91 12.50
N ASP A 160 13.54 -2.31 13.68
CA ASP A 160 12.09 -2.43 13.98
C ASP A 160 11.45 -1.07 14.34
N ARG A 161 12.25 -0.01 14.43
CA ARG A 161 11.77 1.35 14.67
C ARG A 161 11.39 2.02 13.36
N THR A 162 10.22 2.65 13.33
CA THR A 162 9.78 3.41 12.17
C THR A 162 10.51 4.75 12.09
N GLU A 163 10.72 5.29 10.89
CA GLU A 163 11.23 6.65 10.67
C GLU A 163 10.31 7.69 11.33
N TRP A 164 9.02 7.40 11.44
CA TRP A 164 8.04 8.27 12.11
C TRP A 164 8.32 8.44 13.60
N SER A 165 8.87 7.42 14.28
CA SER A 165 9.27 7.54 15.69
C SER A 165 10.40 8.56 15.89
N TYR A 166 11.12 8.92 14.84
CA TYR A 166 12.15 9.96 14.81
C TYR A 166 11.63 11.29 14.24
N GLY A 167 10.32 11.42 14.01
CA GLY A 167 9.73 12.62 13.38
C GLY A 167 10.03 12.78 11.90
N ARG A 168 10.47 11.72 11.22
CA ARG A 168 10.76 11.71 9.79
C ARG A 168 9.63 11.04 9.02
N PHE A 169 9.36 11.51 7.80
CA PHE A 169 8.25 11.00 6.98
C PHE A 169 8.58 9.68 6.25
N GLY A 170 9.82 9.27 6.26
CA GLY A 170 10.38 8.12 5.57
C GLY A 170 11.67 8.49 4.83
N ARG A 171 12.33 7.51 4.27
CA ARG A 171 13.61 7.68 3.59
C ARG A 171 13.54 7.15 2.16
#